data_de4cc89e1c02f28a5b396a63277adf81
#
_entry.id   de4cc89e1c02f28a5b396a63277adf81
#
_cell.length_a   1.000
_cell.length_b   1.000
_cell.length_c   1.000
_cell.angle_alpha   90.00
_cell.angle_beta   90.00
_cell.angle_gamma   90.00
#
_symmetry.space_group_name_H-M   'P 1'
#
loop_
_entity.id
_entity.type
_entity.pdbx_description
1 polymer ?
#
loop_
_entity_poly.entity_id
_entity_poly.type
_entity_poly.pdbx_seq_one_letter_code
_entity_poly.pdbx_strand_id
1 'polypeptide(L)'
;MSNTDLKVKVWRGSQEGEFVEYLVPRNPNQTVLDVVTYIQRKLDPTLSYRFACRVGMCGSCAMTVNGVARWTCRTHVSQILQGDSLEIAPLNNLPVIKDLATDMREFFNKWKGAVGFFKGNQTRHDDFAKVEPHSVERQLANAGIECIGCGVCYASCEVVESRLNYLGPAALNRAWTLTNDVRDIQQLERMYAVAGDAGCHACHTQGSCTERCPKAIEPTASIAGLKKLVAKAAVRGSKWGKL
;
A
#
# COMPACT_ATOMS: atom_id res chain seq x y z
N MET A 1 -2.45 27.63 -28.60
CA MET A 1 -2.16 27.06 -27.25
C MET A 1 -0.65 26.85 -27.21
N SER A 2 0.09 27.63 -26.43
CA SER A 2 1.55 27.46 -26.28
C SER A 2 1.80 26.08 -25.66
N ASN A 3 2.45 25.22 -26.43
CA ASN A 3 2.90 23.91 -25.98
C ASN A 3 4.12 24.13 -25.08
N THR A 4 3.88 24.57 -23.85
CA THR A 4 4.95 24.74 -22.85
C THR A 4 5.27 23.36 -22.28
N ASP A 5 6.54 22.96 -22.41
CA ASP A 5 7.03 21.71 -21.84
C ASP A 5 6.81 21.67 -20.32
N LEU A 6 6.58 20.48 -19.78
CA LEU A 6 6.54 20.24 -18.34
C LEU A 6 7.95 20.27 -17.78
N LYS A 7 8.17 21.00 -16.70
CA LYS A 7 9.38 20.92 -15.89
C LYS A 7 9.22 19.78 -14.88
N VAL A 8 9.98 18.71 -15.06
CA VAL A 8 9.86 17.50 -14.23
C VAL A 8 11.14 17.29 -13.44
N LYS A 9 11.05 17.42 -12.13
CA LYS A 9 12.13 17.09 -11.21
C LYS A 9 12.00 15.63 -10.79
N VAL A 10 13.00 14.83 -11.08
CA VAL A 10 13.02 13.39 -10.73
C VAL A 10 14.18 13.12 -9.80
N TRP A 11 13.90 12.45 -8.70
CA TRP A 11 14.94 11.94 -7.80
C TRP A 11 15.86 10.96 -8.53
N ARG A 12 17.17 11.18 -8.44
CA ARG A 12 18.20 10.34 -9.02
C ARG A 12 19.22 9.97 -7.93
N GLY A 13 19.50 8.69 -7.82
CA GLY A 13 20.44 8.17 -6.83
C GLY A 13 19.92 6.94 -6.10
N SER A 14 20.56 6.63 -4.97
CA SER A 14 20.14 5.55 -4.05
C SER A 14 19.73 6.12 -2.70
N GLN A 15 20.43 5.80 -1.61
CA GLN A 15 20.23 6.40 -0.28
C GLN A 15 20.59 7.89 -0.28
N GLU A 16 21.65 8.25 -1.03
CA GLU A 16 22.04 9.62 -1.33
C GLU A 16 21.72 9.92 -2.80
N GLY A 17 21.23 11.11 -3.07
CA GLY A 17 20.84 11.51 -4.41
C GLY A 17 20.38 12.95 -4.48
N GLU A 18 19.96 13.37 -5.67
CA GLU A 18 19.51 14.72 -5.95
C GLU A 18 18.33 14.73 -6.94
N PHE A 19 17.62 15.85 -7.00
CA PHE A 19 16.61 16.05 -8.03
C PHE A 19 17.25 16.59 -9.31
N VAL A 20 17.04 15.85 -10.40
CA VAL A 20 17.44 16.26 -11.75
C VAL A 20 16.22 16.75 -12.53
N GLU A 21 16.33 17.89 -13.17
CA GLU A 21 15.24 18.49 -13.96
C GLU A 21 15.28 18.01 -15.42
N TYR A 22 14.11 17.63 -15.93
CA TYR A 22 13.88 17.24 -17.32
C TYR A 22 12.76 18.08 -17.92
N LEU A 23 12.87 18.42 -19.20
CA LEU A 23 11.80 19.03 -19.98
C LEU A 23 11.07 17.93 -20.77
N VAL A 24 9.77 17.77 -20.51
CA VAL A 24 8.95 16.72 -21.09
C VAL A 24 7.79 17.34 -21.87
N PRO A 25 7.57 16.98 -23.13
CA PRO A 25 6.43 17.48 -23.90
C PRO A 25 5.11 17.21 -23.19
N ARG A 26 4.26 18.23 -23.11
CA ARG A 26 2.95 18.15 -22.50
C ARG A 26 1.95 17.57 -23.50
N ASN A 27 1.33 16.45 -23.15
CA ASN A 27 0.30 15.81 -23.97
C ASN A 27 -1.04 15.75 -23.24
N PRO A 28 -2.18 15.84 -23.95
CA PRO A 28 -3.50 15.57 -23.38
C PRO A 28 -3.55 14.15 -22.78
N ASN A 29 -4.26 13.99 -21.66
CA ASN A 29 -4.46 12.70 -20.99
C ASN A 29 -3.18 11.98 -20.52
N GLN A 30 -2.05 12.68 -20.47
CA GLN A 30 -0.78 12.14 -20.01
C GLN A 30 -0.84 11.75 -18.54
N THR A 31 -0.41 10.53 -18.23
CA THR A 31 -0.23 10.05 -16.85
C THR A 31 1.19 10.35 -16.35
N VAL A 32 1.39 10.33 -15.04
CA VAL A 32 2.74 10.44 -14.46
C VAL A 32 3.65 9.31 -14.95
N LEU A 33 3.11 8.09 -15.13
CA LEU A 33 3.89 6.98 -15.67
C LEU A 33 4.34 7.24 -17.10
N ASP A 34 3.54 7.92 -17.93
CA ASP A 34 3.93 8.27 -19.30
C ASP A 34 5.09 9.28 -19.28
N VAL A 35 5.07 10.25 -18.35
CA VAL A 35 6.17 11.19 -18.14
C VAL A 35 7.47 10.46 -17.79
N VAL A 36 7.44 9.59 -16.76
CA VAL A 36 8.62 8.81 -16.35
C VAL A 36 9.12 7.90 -17.48
N THR A 37 8.20 7.28 -18.21
CA THR A 37 8.53 6.43 -19.36
C THR A 37 9.15 7.23 -20.49
N TYR A 38 8.67 8.45 -20.75
CA TYR A 38 9.26 9.36 -21.75
C TYR A 38 10.70 9.75 -21.37
N ILE A 39 10.91 10.16 -20.11
CA ILE A 39 12.25 10.51 -19.61
C ILE A 39 13.19 9.31 -19.84
N GLN A 40 12.82 8.12 -19.37
CA GLN A 40 13.66 6.94 -19.47
C GLN A 40 13.98 6.55 -20.95
N ARG A 41 13.00 6.66 -21.85
CA ARG A 41 13.18 6.23 -23.23
C ARG A 41 13.84 7.26 -24.14
N LYS A 42 13.69 8.54 -23.85
CA LYS A 42 14.06 9.62 -24.77
C LYS A 42 15.14 10.55 -24.22
N LEU A 43 15.21 10.74 -22.91
CA LEU A 43 16.09 11.73 -22.29
C LEU A 43 17.23 11.07 -21.50
N ASP A 44 16.91 10.06 -20.69
CA ASP A 44 17.87 9.43 -19.78
C ASP A 44 17.59 7.94 -19.58
N PRO A 45 18.20 7.06 -20.39
CA PRO A 45 17.97 5.61 -20.35
C PRO A 45 18.47 4.95 -19.05
N THR A 46 19.21 5.68 -18.21
CA THR A 46 19.72 5.16 -16.92
C THR A 46 18.71 5.28 -15.79
N LEU A 47 17.57 5.97 -16.01
CA LEU A 47 16.51 6.12 -15.02
C LEU A 47 15.87 4.78 -14.68
N SER A 48 15.90 4.44 -13.38
CA SER A 48 15.33 3.20 -12.84
C SER A 48 13.98 3.43 -12.18
N TYR A 49 12.98 2.67 -12.59
CA TYR A 49 11.62 2.68 -12.03
C TYR A 49 10.93 1.34 -12.27
N ARG A 50 9.75 1.18 -11.68
CA ARG A 50 8.96 -0.05 -11.83
C ARG A 50 7.58 0.24 -12.40
N PHE A 51 7.14 -0.62 -13.29
CA PHE A 51 5.76 -0.71 -13.74
C PHE A 51 5.50 -2.08 -14.35
N ALA A 52 4.21 -2.47 -14.49
CA ALA A 52 3.84 -3.68 -15.21
C ALA A 52 2.49 -3.49 -15.94
N CYS A 53 1.35 -3.48 -15.20
CA CYS A 53 0.01 -3.59 -15.80
C CYS A 53 -0.49 -2.33 -16.52
N ARG A 54 -0.08 -1.14 -16.13
CA ARG A 54 -0.53 0.18 -16.62
C ARG A 54 -2.04 0.47 -16.43
N VAL A 55 -2.76 -0.41 -15.75
CA VAL A 55 -4.23 -0.34 -15.56
C VAL A 55 -4.66 -0.31 -14.10
N GLY A 56 -3.76 0.01 -13.17
CA GLY A 56 -4.08 0.15 -11.75
C GLY A 56 -4.32 -1.18 -11.02
N MET A 57 -3.73 -2.30 -11.46
CA MET A 57 -3.94 -3.62 -10.87
C MET A 57 -2.74 -4.19 -10.10
N CYS A 58 -1.51 -3.86 -10.49
CA CYS A 58 -0.33 -4.53 -9.93
C CYS A 58 0.38 -3.75 -8.82
N GLY A 59 0.11 -2.45 -8.66
CA GLY A 59 0.75 -1.60 -7.66
C GLY A 59 2.21 -1.22 -7.91
N SER A 60 2.89 -1.82 -8.91
CA SER A 60 4.34 -1.66 -9.12
C SER A 60 4.78 -0.23 -9.44
N CYS A 61 3.89 0.59 -10.02
CA CYS A 61 4.19 1.95 -10.45
C CYS A 61 3.98 3.01 -9.35
N ALA A 62 3.86 2.63 -8.10
CA ALA A 62 3.67 3.58 -7.02
C ALA A 62 4.94 4.40 -6.79
N MET A 63 4.79 5.72 -6.70
CA MET A 63 5.86 6.71 -6.49
C MET A 63 5.31 7.87 -5.66
N THR A 64 6.18 8.68 -5.11
CA THR A 64 5.82 9.95 -4.49
C THR A 64 5.80 11.04 -5.56
N VAL A 65 4.67 11.73 -5.70
CA VAL A 65 4.46 12.78 -6.71
C VAL A 65 3.98 14.04 -6.03
N ASN A 66 4.73 15.12 -6.14
CA ASN A 66 4.49 16.37 -5.42
C ASN A 66 4.28 16.14 -3.91
N GLY A 67 5.14 15.34 -3.30
CA GLY A 67 5.09 14.97 -1.86
C GLY A 67 4.01 13.95 -1.48
N VAL A 68 3.20 13.44 -2.42
CA VAL A 68 2.09 12.52 -2.16
C VAL A 68 2.33 11.17 -2.85
N ALA A 69 2.33 10.08 -2.08
CA ALA A 69 2.42 8.74 -2.64
C ALA A 69 1.17 8.39 -3.48
N ARG A 70 1.39 7.93 -4.72
CA ARG A 70 0.33 7.66 -5.71
C ARG A 70 0.69 6.47 -6.62
N TRP A 71 -0.31 5.86 -7.25
CA TRP A 71 -0.11 4.97 -8.40
C TRP A 71 -0.02 5.78 -9.70
N THR A 72 1.12 5.81 -10.32
CA THR A 72 1.41 6.76 -11.40
C THR A 72 0.71 6.43 -12.73
N CYS A 73 0.37 5.17 -12.98
CA CYS A 73 -0.31 4.76 -14.22
C CYS A 73 -1.78 5.24 -14.35
N ARG A 74 -2.40 5.71 -13.25
CA ARG A 74 -3.77 6.24 -13.23
C ARG A 74 -3.85 7.66 -12.70
N THR A 75 -2.71 8.26 -12.38
CA THR A 75 -2.63 9.66 -11.97
C THR A 75 -2.37 10.53 -13.19
N HIS A 76 -3.36 11.31 -13.61
CA HIS A 76 -3.22 12.25 -14.72
C HIS A 76 -2.44 13.48 -14.30
N VAL A 77 -1.50 13.90 -15.13
CA VAL A 77 -0.66 15.07 -14.89
C VAL A 77 -1.51 16.32 -14.68
N SER A 78 -2.56 16.49 -15.49
CA SER A 78 -3.47 17.66 -15.41
C SER A 78 -4.17 17.83 -14.05
N GLN A 79 -4.29 16.76 -13.26
CA GLN A 79 -4.98 16.80 -11.95
C GLN A 79 -4.06 17.19 -10.79
N ILE A 80 -2.75 17.15 -11.01
CA ILE A 80 -1.76 17.26 -9.92
C ILE A 80 -0.67 18.29 -10.17
N LEU A 81 -0.68 18.97 -11.33
CA LEU A 81 0.28 20.00 -11.67
C LEU A 81 0.27 21.14 -10.64
N GLN A 82 1.44 21.58 -10.25
CA GLN A 82 1.66 22.80 -9.48
C GLN A 82 2.32 23.84 -10.43
N GLY A 83 1.48 24.67 -11.05
CA GLY A 83 1.92 25.50 -12.19
C GLY A 83 2.30 24.62 -13.39
N ASP A 84 3.54 24.72 -13.87
CA ASP A 84 4.09 23.90 -14.97
C ASP A 84 5.11 22.87 -14.48
N SER A 85 5.15 22.60 -13.16
CA SER A 85 6.15 21.72 -12.54
C SER A 85 5.54 20.45 -11.97
N LEU A 86 6.32 19.37 -12.01
CA LEU A 86 6.02 18.06 -11.45
C LEU A 86 7.27 17.54 -10.73
N GLU A 87 7.13 17.12 -9.48
CA GLU A 87 8.20 16.49 -8.73
C GLU A 87 7.89 15.00 -8.52
N ILE A 88 8.86 14.14 -8.81
CA ILE A 88 8.70 12.68 -8.73
C ILE A 88 9.86 12.11 -7.92
N ALA A 89 9.52 11.40 -6.84
CA ALA A 89 10.47 10.79 -5.92
C ALA A 89 10.10 9.30 -5.65
N PRO A 90 11.01 8.50 -5.11
CA PRO A 90 10.67 7.15 -4.65
C PRO A 90 9.61 7.19 -3.53
N LEU A 91 8.98 6.05 -3.25
CA LEU A 91 8.09 5.93 -2.10
C LEU A 91 8.84 6.17 -0.79
N ASN A 92 8.29 7.03 0.07
CA ASN A 92 8.81 7.26 1.41
C ASN A 92 8.75 5.96 2.26
N ASN A 93 9.51 5.93 3.35
CA ASN A 93 9.52 4.84 4.33
C ASN A 93 9.99 3.48 3.78
N LEU A 94 10.58 3.46 2.59
CA LEU A 94 11.14 2.28 1.94
C LEU A 94 12.57 2.59 1.49
N PRO A 95 13.53 1.68 1.67
CA PRO A 95 14.89 1.88 1.18
C PRO A 95 14.91 2.05 -0.35
N VAL A 96 15.68 3.01 -0.83
CA VAL A 96 15.84 3.24 -2.28
C VAL A 96 16.91 2.29 -2.81
N ILE A 97 16.57 1.51 -3.82
CA ILE A 97 17.52 0.70 -4.57
C ILE A 97 18.27 1.57 -5.58
N LYS A 98 17.50 2.24 -6.42
CA LYS A 98 18.02 3.21 -7.40
C LYS A 98 16.87 4.08 -7.91
N ASP A 99 17.08 5.37 -7.92
CA ASP A 99 16.14 6.39 -8.43
C ASP A 99 14.74 6.24 -7.83
N LEU A 100 13.76 5.85 -8.64
CA LEU A 100 12.36 5.66 -8.23
C LEU A 100 12.03 4.23 -7.78
N ALA A 101 13.00 3.32 -7.83
CA ALA A 101 12.82 1.92 -7.44
C ALA A 101 13.19 1.69 -5.96
N THR A 102 12.21 1.26 -5.15
CA THR A 102 12.37 1.01 -3.71
C THR A 102 12.41 -0.48 -3.38
N ASP A 103 13.02 -0.84 -2.25
CA ASP A 103 13.06 -2.20 -1.73
C ASP A 103 11.80 -2.52 -0.92
N MET A 104 11.02 -3.48 -1.40
CA MET A 104 9.75 -3.89 -0.78
C MET A 104 9.90 -5.08 0.18
N ARG A 105 11.12 -5.58 0.43
CA ARG A 105 11.34 -6.80 1.26
C ARG A 105 10.78 -6.60 2.66
N GLU A 106 11.11 -5.49 3.31
CA GLU A 106 10.64 -5.22 4.67
C GLU A 106 9.12 -5.05 4.73
N PHE A 107 8.53 -4.38 3.75
CA PHE A 107 7.08 -4.26 3.61
C PHE A 107 6.38 -5.63 3.60
N PHE A 108 6.89 -6.59 2.81
CA PHE A 108 6.33 -7.94 2.76
C PHE A 108 6.71 -8.81 3.97
N ASN A 109 7.86 -8.56 4.62
CA ASN A 109 8.20 -9.21 5.89
C ASN A 109 7.20 -8.83 6.98
N LYS A 110 6.76 -7.58 7.03
CA LYS A 110 5.70 -7.13 7.95
C LYS A 110 4.35 -7.80 7.67
N TRP A 111 4.03 -8.11 6.40
CA TRP A 111 2.87 -8.92 6.08
C TRP A 111 2.98 -10.33 6.65
N LYS A 112 4.15 -10.97 6.55
CA LYS A 112 4.40 -12.26 7.17
C LYS A 112 4.30 -12.17 8.69
N GLY A 113 4.89 -11.14 9.29
CA GLY A 113 4.82 -10.90 10.74
C GLY A 113 3.40 -10.69 11.26
N ALA A 114 2.49 -10.15 10.46
CA ALA A 114 1.07 -10.03 10.77
C ALA A 114 0.27 -11.32 10.50
N VAL A 115 0.90 -12.46 10.22
CA VAL A 115 0.27 -13.71 9.76
C VAL A 115 -0.65 -13.44 8.57
N GLY A 116 -0.14 -12.66 7.59
CA GLY A 116 -0.89 -12.15 6.43
C GLY A 116 -1.07 -13.18 5.30
N PHE A 117 -0.99 -14.46 5.58
CA PHE A 117 -1.21 -15.57 4.65
C PHE A 117 -2.44 -16.40 5.07
N PHE A 118 -3.15 -16.90 4.07
CA PHE A 118 -4.34 -17.73 4.26
C PHE A 118 -3.95 -19.16 4.59
N LYS A 119 -4.66 -19.78 5.54
CA LYS A 119 -4.56 -21.20 5.84
C LYS A 119 -5.96 -21.77 6.02
N GLY A 120 -6.40 -22.56 5.06
CA GLY A 120 -7.68 -23.31 5.14
C GLY A 120 -7.53 -24.62 5.89
N ASN A 121 -8.67 -25.15 6.33
CA ASN A 121 -8.78 -26.49 6.95
C ASN A 121 -9.22 -27.56 5.94
N GLN A 122 -9.54 -27.19 4.72
CA GLN A 122 -10.01 -28.09 3.70
C GLN A 122 -8.87 -28.67 2.87
N THR A 123 -9.06 -29.90 2.43
CA THR A 123 -8.15 -30.63 1.54
C THR A 123 -8.72 -30.63 0.11
N ARG A 124 -7.94 -31.12 -0.86
CA ARG A 124 -8.40 -31.27 -2.26
C ARG A 124 -9.53 -32.31 -2.44
N HIS A 125 -9.85 -33.07 -1.40
CA HIS A 125 -10.89 -34.13 -1.41
C HIS A 125 -12.19 -33.65 -0.78
N ASP A 126 -12.21 -32.46 -0.16
CA ASP A 126 -13.39 -31.90 0.45
C ASP A 126 -14.20 -31.10 -0.57
N ASP A 127 -15.48 -30.92 -0.32
CA ASP A 127 -16.32 -30.00 -1.10
C ASP A 127 -15.81 -28.56 -1.02
N PHE A 128 -16.12 -27.75 -2.03
CA PHE A 128 -15.79 -26.33 -2.00
C PHE A 128 -16.40 -25.63 -0.79
N ALA A 129 -15.60 -24.79 -0.12
CA ALA A 129 -16.06 -24.00 1.00
C ALA A 129 -17.20 -23.06 0.56
N LYS A 130 -18.34 -23.20 1.23
CA LYS A 130 -19.47 -22.29 1.02
C LYS A 130 -19.23 -21.00 1.80
N VAL A 131 -19.25 -19.88 1.11
CA VAL A 131 -19.15 -18.55 1.72
C VAL A 131 -20.48 -17.84 1.44
N GLU A 132 -21.20 -17.50 2.52
CA GLU A 132 -22.46 -16.76 2.40
C GLU A 132 -22.16 -15.31 1.94
N PRO A 133 -22.63 -14.90 0.73
CA PRO A 133 -22.23 -13.61 0.14
C PRO A 133 -22.61 -12.37 0.95
N HIS A 134 -23.68 -12.48 1.74
CA HIS A 134 -24.26 -11.37 2.50
C HIS A 134 -23.96 -11.46 4.00
N SER A 135 -23.13 -12.43 4.44
CA SER A 135 -22.74 -12.53 5.84
C SER A 135 -21.91 -11.31 6.28
N VAL A 136 -22.00 -10.98 7.56
CA VAL A 136 -21.23 -9.86 8.15
C VAL A 136 -19.73 -10.11 7.98
N GLU A 137 -19.27 -11.34 8.21
CA GLU A 137 -17.88 -11.76 8.07
C GLU A 137 -17.39 -11.53 6.63
N ARG A 138 -18.22 -11.92 5.64
CA ARG A 138 -17.86 -11.70 4.23
C ARG A 138 -17.77 -10.21 3.88
N GLN A 139 -18.68 -9.39 4.37
CA GLN A 139 -18.63 -7.94 4.15
C GLN A 139 -17.39 -7.31 4.79
N LEU A 140 -17.03 -7.72 6.00
CA LEU A 140 -15.82 -7.27 6.69
C LEU A 140 -14.53 -7.72 5.97
N ALA A 141 -14.51 -8.95 5.44
CA ALA A 141 -13.39 -9.44 4.63
C ALA A 141 -13.27 -8.66 3.31
N ASN A 142 -14.40 -8.37 2.64
CA ASN A 142 -14.40 -7.63 1.37
C ASN A 142 -13.75 -6.25 1.49
N ALA A 143 -13.89 -5.58 2.63
CA ALA A 143 -13.34 -4.25 2.86
C ALA A 143 -11.82 -4.14 2.58
N GLY A 144 -11.08 -5.25 2.63
CA GLY A 144 -9.64 -5.26 2.42
C GLY A 144 -9.13 -6.13 1.28
N ILE A 145 -10.03 -6.92 0.63
CA ILE A 145 -9.63 -7.95 -0.34
C ILE A 145 -9.02 -7.36 -1.63
N GLU A 146 -9.41 -6.14 -2.00
CA GLU A 146 -8.94 -5.41 -3.18
C GLU A 146 -7.50 -4.88 -3.05
N CYS A 147 -6.81 -5.15 -1.93
CA CYS A 147 -5.46 -4.66 -1.71
C CYS A 147 -4.46 -5.26 -2.71
N ILE A 148 -3.80 -4.38 -3.48
CA ILE A 148 -2.82 -4.74 -4.51
C ILE A 148 -1.36 -4.68 -4.02
N GLY A 149 -1.11 -4.45 -2.73
CA GLY A 149 0.24 -4.41 -2.17
C GLY A 149 1.13 -3.28 -2.70
N CYS A 150 0.55 -2.16 -3.13
CA CYS A 150 1.29 -1.09 -3.80
C CYS A 150 2.22 -0.27 -2.89
N GLY A 151 2.09 -0.36 -1.57
CA GLY A 151 2.92 0.39 -0.61
C GLY A 151 2.51 1.85 -0.38
N VAL A 152 1.52 2.41 -1.11
CA VAL A 152 1.09 3.81 -0.98
C VAL A 152 0.67 4.16 0.47
N CYS A 153 -0.14 3.33 1.10
CA CYS A 153 -0.56 3.53 2.48
C CYS A 153 0.59 3.43 3.51
N TYR A 154 1.60 2.61 3.20
CA TYR A 154 2.80 2.46 4.01
C TYR A 154 3.70 3.69 3.89
N ALA A 155 3.92 4.16 2.67
CA ALA A 155 4.70 5.36 2.38
C ALA A 155 4.06 6.66 2.92
N SER A 156 2.74 6.67 3.11
CA SER A 156 1.99 7.83 3.64
C SER A 156 1.78 7.78 5.16
N CYS A 157 2.35 6.80 5.88
CA CYS A 157 2.09 6.60 7.29
C CYS A 157 3.23 7.16 8.16
N GLU A 158 2.96 8.19 8.94
CA GLU A 158 3.91 8.81 9.88
C GLU A 158 4.35 7.86 11.01
N VAL A 159 3.47 6.92 11.40
CA VAL A 159 3.85 5.91 12.39
C VAL A 159 4.88 4.94 11.82
N VAL A 160 4.80 4.60 10.54
CA VAL A 160 5.83 3.78 9.87
C VAL A 160 7.16 4.51 9.84
N GLU A 161 7.14 5.82 9.59
CA GLU A 161 8.34 6.67 9.59
C GLU A 161 9.02 6.71 10.96
N SER A 162 8.23 6.90 12.02
CA SER A 162 8.74 7.06 13.38
C SER A 162 9.03 5.76 14.12
N ARG A 163 8.42 4.62 13.72
CA ARG A 163 8.53 3.32 14.38
C ARG A 163 8.84 2.20 13.40
N LEU A 164 10.10 1.84 13.29
CA LEU A 164 10.58 0.82 12.36
C LEU A 164 9.94 -0.56 12.55
N ASN A 165 9.56 -0.91 13.78
CA ASN A 165 8.93 -2.20 14.10
C ASN A 165 7.43 -2.24 13.84
N TYR A 166 6.76 -1.09 13.61
CA TYR A 166 5.33 -1.06 13.33
C TYR A 166 4.99 -1.86 12.07
N LEU A 167 4.02 -2.75 12.16
CA LEU A 167 3.58 -3.62 11.06
C LEU A 167 3.08 -2.83 9.84
N GLY A 168 2.49 -1.68 10.08
CA GLY A 168 2.00 -0.81 9.02
C GLY A 168 0.58 -1.13 8.54
N PRO A 169 -0.05 -0.17 7.85
CA PRO A 169 -1.47 -0.25 7.53
C PRO A 169 -1.81 -1.39 6.56
N ALA A 170 -0.94 -1.72 5.60
CA ALA A 170 -1.20 -2.79 4.64
C ALA A 170 -1.21 -4.17 5.29
N ALA A 171 -0.23 -4.47 6.17
CA ALA A 171 -0.15 -5.73 6.88
C ALA A 171 -1.36 -5.92 7.83
N LEU A 172 -1.73 -4.85 8.56
CA LEU A 172 -2.88 -4.87 9.46
C LEU A 172 -4.21 -4.99 8.70
N ASN A 173 -4.37 -4.32 7.56
CA ASN A 173 -5.53 -4.50 6.69
C ASN A 173 -5.63 -5.96 6.17
N ARG A 174 -4.50 -6.56 5.80
CA ARG A 174 -4.46 -7.97 5.40
C ARG A 174 -4.83 -8.90 6.56
N ALA A 175 -4.32 -8.62 7.76
CA ALA A 175 -4.69 -9.36 8.96
C ALA A 175 -6.19 -9.28 9.25
N TRP A 176 -6.80 -8.09 9.13
CA TRP A 176 -8.25 -7.89 9.27
C TRP A 176 -9.04 -8.72 8.27
N THR A 177 -8.67 -8.66 6.98
CA THR A 177 -9.32 -9.42 5.91
C THR A 177 -9.35 -10.92 6.22
N LEU A 178 -8.21 -11.48 6.62
CA LEU A 178 -8.10 -12.91 6.90
C LEU A 178 -8.73 -13.32 8.25
N THR A 179 -8.77 -12.40 9.23
CA THR A 179 -9.46 -12.66 10.50
C THR A 179 -10.97 -12.80 10.30
N ASN A 180 -11.53 -12.12 9.31
CA ASN A 180 -12.95 -12.20 8.95
C ASN A 180 -13.24 -13.22 7.83
N ASP A 181 -12.24 -13.92 7.30
CA ASP A 181 -12.49 -15.00 6.34
C ASP A 181 -12.83 -16.30 7.10
N VAL A 182 -14.09 -16.73 6.99
CA VAL A 182 -14.61 -17.94 7.68
C VAL A 182 -13.89 -19.24 7.31
N ARG A 183 -13.12 -19.23 6.23
CA ARG A 183 -12.34 -20.39 5.76
C ARG A 183 -10.93 -20.44 6.35
N ASP A 184 -10.47 -19.33 6.96
CA ASP A 184 -9.13 -19.24 7.54
C ASP A 184 -9.12 -19.75 8.98
N ILE A 185 -8.13 -20.59 9.32
CA ILE A 185 -8.03 -21.20 10.66
C ILE A 185 -6.96 -20.56 11.56
N GLN A 186 -6.28 -19.52 11.11
CA GLN A 186 -5.20 -18.86 11.86
C GLN A 186 -5.64 -17.59 12.60
N GLN A 187 -6.93 -17.44 12.88
CA GLN A 187 -7.46 -16.24 13.52
C GLN A 187 -6.76 -15.94 14.86
N LEU A 188 -6.59 -16.95 15.71
CA LEU A 188 -5.97 -16.79 17.03
C LEU A 188 -4.50 -16.37 16.93
N GLU A 189 -3.71 -17.06 16.11
CA GLU A 189 -2.30 -16.76 15.88
C GLU A 189 -2.13 -15.34 15.33
N ARG A 190 -2.98 -14.97 14.38
CA ARG A 190 -2.98 -13.62 13.77
C ARG A 190 -3.31 -12.55 14.80
N MET A 191 -4.30 -12.79 15.66
CA MET A 191 -4.66 -11.84 16.71
C MET A 191 -3.50 -11.59 17.68
N TYR A 192 -2.78 -12.63 18.09
CA TYR A 192 -1.56 -12.46 18.89
C TYR A 192 -0.49 -11.65 18.17
N ALA A 193 -0.27 -11.92 16.89
CA ALA A 193 0.72 -11.20 16.08
C ALA A 193 0.42 -9.70 15.95
N VAL A 194 -0.87 -9.30 15.91
CA VAL A 194 -1.27 -7.90 15.72
C VAL A 194 -1.62 -7.16 17.01
N ALA A 195 -1.67 -7.85 18.16
CA ALA A 195 -2.06 -7.25 19.44
C ALA A 195 -0.94 -6.46 20.12
N GLY A 196 0.32 -6.69 19.76
CA GLY A 196 1.49 -6.07 20.42
C GLY A 196 1.68 -4.59 20.06
N ASP A 197 2.71 -3.98 20.66
CA ASP A 197 3.10 -2.58 20.47
C ASP A 197 3.50 -2.24 19.03
N ALA A 198 3.95 -3.24 18.27
CA ALA A 198 4.22 -3.11 16.83
C ALA A 198 2.96 -3.31 15.97
N GLY A 199 1.85 -3.73 16.58
CA GLY A 199 0.60 -4.08 15.92
C GLY A 199 -0.42 -2.95 15.84
N CYS A 200 -1.70 -3.31 15.98
CA CYS A 200 -2.81 -2.38 15.76
C CYS A 200 -2.84 -1.20 16.76
N HIS A 201 -2.30 -1.38 17.98
CA HIS A 201 -2.28 -0.32 19.00
C HIS A 201 -1.31 0.81 18.67
N ALA A 202 -0.27 0.58 17.85
CA ALA A 202 0.63 1.64 17.38
C ALA A 202 -0.07 2.66 16.46
N CYS A 203 -1.18 2.30 15.83
CA CYS A 203 -1.89 3.21 14.92
C CYS A 203 -2.54 4.38 15.69
N HIS A 204 -2.23 5.61 15.30
CA HIS A 204 -2.81 6.84 15.88
C HIS A 204 -4.07 7.34 15.16
N THR A 205 -4.58 6.57 14.18
CA THR A 205 -5.85 6.87 13.48
C THR A 205 -5.84 8.19 12.68
N GLN A 206 -4.68 8.61 12.16
CA GLN A 206 -4.54 9.83 11.35
C GLN A 206 -5.28 9.77 10.00
N GLY A 207 -5.51 8.58 9.46
CA GLY A 207 -6.32 8.38 8.26
C GLY A 207 -5.59 8.47 6.92
N SER A 208 -4.32 8.89 6.86
CA SER A 208 -3.54 9.06 5.62
C SER A 208 -3.53 7.81 4.74
N CYS A 209 -3.50 6.62 5.35
CA CYS A 209 -3.54 5.34 4.64
C CYS A 209 -4.87 5.08 3.91
N THR A 210 -5.99 5.56 4.46
CA THR A 210 -7.33 5.49 3.83
C THR A 210 -7.46 6.55 2.75
N GLU A 211 -7.09 7.79 3.05
CA GLU A 211 -7.17 8.92 2.12
C GLU A 211 -6.36 8.67 0.84
N ARG A 212 -5.18 8.08 0.98
CA ARG A 212 -4.25 7.87 -0.15
C ARG A 212 -4.43 6.52 -0.86
N CYS A 213 -5.30 5.64 -0.36
CA CYS A 213 -5.47 4.32 -0.96
C CYS A 213 -6.05 4.42 -2.38
N PRO A 214 -5.29 3.97 -3.42
CA PRO A 214 -5.77 4.06 -4.80
C PRO A 214 -6.90 3.09 -5.12
N LYS A 215 -7.16 2.12 -4.23
CA LYS A 215 -8.25 1.14 -4.34
C LYS A 215 -9.45 1.49 -3.46
N ALA A 216 -9.47 2.69 -2.86
CA ALA A 216 -10.51 3.14 -1.93
C ALA A 216 -10.77 2.16 -0.77
N ILE A 217 -9.72 1.43 -0.33
CA ILE A 217 -9.77 0.61 0.86
C ILE A 217 -9.64 1.52 2.08
N GLU A 218 -10.23 1.12 3.19
CA GLU A 218 -10.18 1.84 4.45
C GLU A 218 -9.30 1.12 5.50
N PRO A 219 -7.95 1.17 5.40
CA PRO A 219 -7.09 0.49 6.37
C PRO A 219 -7.29 1.02 7.79
N THR A 220 -7.64 2.30 7.97
CA THR A 220 -7.96 2.88 9.29
C THR A 220 -9.13 2.15 9.95
N ALA A 221 -10.20 1.87 9.21
CA ALA A 221 -11.35 1.12 9.72
C ALA A 221 -10.99 -0.34 10.05
N SER A 222 -10.22 -0.99 9.20
CA SER A 222 -9.69 -2.35 9.43
C SER A 222 -8.87 -2.42 10.72
N ILE A 223 -7.97 -1.46 10.95
CA ILE A 223 -7.15 -1.39 12.16
C ILE A 223 -8.01 -1.11 13.40
N ALA A 224 -9.01 -0.24 13.30
CA ALA A 224 -9.95 0.01 14.39
C ALA A 224 -10.75 -1.27 14.74
N GLY A 225 -11.12 -2.07 13.74
CA GLY A 225 -11.73 -3.40 13.93
C GLY A 225 -10.81 -4.35 14.70
N LEU A 226 -9.53 -4.43 14.32
CA LEU A 226 -8.53 -5.24 15.04
C LEU A 226 -8.39 -4.80 16.49
N LYS A 227 -8.28 -3.49 16.76
CA LYS A 227 -8.24 -2.95 18.14
C LYS A 227 -9.44 -3.41 18.97
N LYS A 228 -10.65 -3.34 18.41
CA LYS A 228 -11.88 -3.80 19.09
C LYS A 228 -11.83 -5.30 19.39
N LEU A 229 -11.37 -6.12 18.47
CA LEU A 229 -11.23 -7.57 18.68
C LEU A 229 -10.21 -7.87 19.77
N VAL A 230 -9.03 -7.26 19.72
CA VAL A 230 -7.97 -7.43 20.73
C VAL A 230 -8.48 -7.03 22.12
N ALA A 231 -9.16 -5.87 22.25
CA ALA A 231 -9.71 -5.42 23.52
C ALA A 231 -10.78 -6.37 24.06
N LYS A 232 -11.71 -6.83 23.21
CA LYS A 232 -12.73 -7.82 23.61
C LYS A 232 -12.11 -9.11 24.13
N ALA A 233 -11.06 -9.55 23.49
CA ALA A 233 -10.39 -10.78 23.87
C ALA A 233 -9.62 -10.62 25.20
N ALA A 234 -8.96 -9.50 25.42
CA ALA A 234 -8.30 -9.20 26.70
C ALA A 234 -9.30 -9.23 27.90
N VAL A 235 -10.51 -8.69 27.71
CA VAL A 235 -11.56 -8.67 28.73
C VAL A 235 -12.15 -10.06 28.99
N ARG A 236 -12.28 -10.89 27.95
CA ARG A 236 -12.88 -12.25 28.06
C ARG A 236 -11.92 -13.31 28.61
N GLY A 237 -10.66 -12.96 28.87
CA GLY A 237 -9.62 -13.90 29.27
C GLY A 237 -9.27 -14.90 28.15
N SER A 238 -8.43 -15.88 28.43
CA SER A 238 -7.85 -16.82 27.44
C SER A 238 -8.86 -17.72 26.66
N LYS A 239 -10.15 -17.40 26.68
CA LYS A 239 -11.19 -18.10 25.88
C LYS A 239 -11.30 -17.54 24.45
N TRP A 240 -10.17 -17.29 23.81
CA TRP A 240 -10.11 -16.84 22.42
C TRP A 240 -10.61 -17.87 21.39
N GLY A 241 -10.81 -19.09 21.77
CA GLY A 241 -11.15 -20.20 20.88
C GLY A 241 -12.61 -20.30 20.41
N LYS A 242 -13.46 -19.31 20.70
CA LYS A 242 -14.85 -19.25 20.22
C LYS A 242 -15.25 -17.79 19.99
N LEU A 243 -14.85 -17.22 18.87
CA LEU A 243 -15.48 -16.07 18.22
C LEU A 243 -16.34 -16.58 17.09
#